data_34d55a96de48be04d0107a258269dd10
#
_entry.id   34d55a96de48be04d0107a258269dd10
#
_cell.length_a   1.000
_cell.length_b   1.000
_cell.length_c   1.000
_cell.angle_alpha   90.00
_cell.angle_beta   90.00
_cell.angle_gamma   90.00
#
_symmetry.space_group_name_H-M   'P 1'
#
loop_
_entity.id
_entity.type
_entity.pdbx_description
1 polymer ?
#
loop_
_entity_poly.entity_id
_entity_poly.type
_entity_poly.pdbx_seq_one_letter_code
_entity_poly.pdbx_strand_id
1 'polypeptide(L)'
;ENKETGVIWSTIPYRFYTNSKGNTSGYVEDNLCSAIYVKYIDGENHVETDIDSNSDADYVMTQKLETGIRLTYYFDRAKISVPVNYRLEEDGVSVSVDVANIGEAGNKVYQISLLPFFASAENNTDSYLFVPSGSGALMYVDDNTRGARSYSEPVYGDDAGNQAIYHDTESETVRMPVFGAKNGENAILGIITSGAETAEINASAGDARFGYSGVYATFNIRGKSAFNIKGNANSNNRLVQYSE
;
A
#
# COMPACT_ATOMS: atom_id res chain seq x y z
N GLU A 1 -7.36 -15.74 7.43
CA GLU A 1 -6.87 -16.85 8.25
C GLU A 1 -6.38 -17.98 7.37
N ASN A 2 -5.14 -18.38 7.53
CA ASN A 2 -4.61 -19.59 6.96
C ASN A 2 -5.17 -20.80 7.73
N LYS A 3 -5.89 -21.70 7.06
CA LYS A 3 -6.58 -22.83 7.70
C LYS A 3 -5.64 -23.95 8.15
N GLU A 4 -4.44 -24.01 7.57
CA GLU A 4 -3.44 -25.03 7.91
C GLU A 4 -2.63 -24.62 9.13
N THR A 5 -2.20 -23.36 9.18
CA THR A 5 -1.35 -22.82 10.26
C THR A 5 -2.13 -22.13 11.37
N GLY A 6 -3.36 -21.70 11.10
CA GLY A 6 -4.19 -20.90 12.01
C GLY A 6 -3.75 -19.44 12.11
N VAL A 7 -2.81 -19.00 11.28
CA VAL A 7 -2.29 -17.62 11.28
C VAL A 7 -3.35 -16.68 10.74
N ILE A 8 -3.52 -15.55 11.42
CA ILE A 8 -4.44 -14.48 10.99
C ILE A 8 -3.60 -13.28 10.56
N TRP A 9 -3.69 -12.96 9.27
CA TRP A 9 -3.17 -11.72 8.72
C TRP A 9 -4.27 -10.65 8.71
N SER A 10 -3.95 -9.47 9.21
CA SER A 10 -4.91 -8.36 9.34
C SER A 10 -4.48 -7.17 8.51
N THR A 11 -5.46 -6.45 7.98
CA THR A 11 -5.26 -5.13 7.33
C THR A 11 -4.99 -4.01 8.32
N ILE A 12 -5.31 -4.25 9.59
CA ILE A 12 -5.06 -3.35 10.71
C ILE A 12 -4.12 -4.07 11.68
N PRO A 13 -3.11 -3.41 12.24
CA PRO A 13 -2.26 -4.03 13.25
C PRO A 13 -3.08 -4.59 14.41
N TYR A 14 -3.02 -5.90 14.61
CA TYR A 14 -3.92 -6.59 15.56
C TYR A 14 -3.84 -6.05 16.98
N ARG A 15 -2.64 -5.78 17.48
CA ARG A 15 -2.46 -5.24 18.83
C ARG A 15 -2.90 -3.80 18.97
N PHE A 16 -2.85 -3.03 17.88
CA PHE A 16 -3.40 -1.68 17.86
C PHE A 16 -4.90 -1.72 18.15
N TYR A 17 -5.62 -2.57 17.42
CA TYR A 17 -7.07 -2.71 17.60
C TYR A 17 -7.46 -3.20 19.00
N THR A 18 -6.66 -4.07 19.60
CA THR A 18 -6.97 -4.67 20.92
C THR A 18 -6.49 -3.84 22.12
N ASN A 19 -5.39 -3.09 21.99
CA ASN A 19 -4.69 -2.49 23.13
C ASN A 19 -4.68 -0.96 23.19
N SER A 20 -4.98 -0.25 22.11
CA SER A 20 -4.57 1.15 21.96
C SER A 20 -5.67 2.20 21.93
N LYS A 21 -6.87 1.91 22.37
CA LYS A 21 -7.95 2.92 22.37
C LYS A 21 -7.71 4.17 23.23
N GLY A 22 -6.51 4.40 23.70
CA GLY A 22 -6.27 5.46 24.67
C GLY A 22 -5.22 6.52 24.36
N ASN A 23 -4.23 6.27 23.51
CA ASN A 23 -3.03 7.12 23.45
C ASN A 23 -2.47 7.49 22.07
N THR A 24 -3.12 7.14 20.98
CA THR A 24 -2.68 7.54 19.64
C THR A 24 -3.37 8.83 19.19
N SER A 25 -2.64 9.71 18.51
CA SER A 25 -3.27 10.85 17.82
C SER A 25 -4.20 10.33 16.71
N GLY A 26 -5.27 11.05 16.40
CA GLY A 26 -6.22 10.68 15.33
C GLY A 26 -5.50 10.38 14.01
N TYR A 27 -4.49 11.17 13.65
CA TYR A 27 -3.67 10.97 12.46
C TYR A 27 -3.00 9.57 12.40
N VAL A 28 -2.46 9.09 13.53
CA VAL A 28 -1.83 7.75 13.58
C VAL A 28 -2.88 6.65 13.45
N GLU A 29 -4.01 6.78 14.13
CA GLU A 29 -5.12 5.84 14.03
C GLU A 29 -5.65 5.76 12.61
N ASP A 30 -5.87 6.90 11.97
CA ASP A 30 -6.39 7.00 10.61
C ASP A 30 -5.49 6.25 9.62
N ASN A 31 -4.18 6.46 9.70
CA ASN A 31 -3.23 5.77 8.85
C ASN A 31 -3.19 4.26 9.10
N LEU A 32 -3.06 3.83 10.36
CA LEU A 32 -2.95 2.41 10.73
C LEU A 32 -4.20 1.60 10.39
N CYS A 33 -5.38 2.24 10.43
CA CYS A 33 -6.66 1.58 10.18
C CYS A 33 -7.10 1.65 8.71
N SER A 34 -6.40 2.37 7.86
CA SER A 34 -6.79 2.54 6.46
C SER A 34 -6.38 1.36 5.59
N ALA A 35 -7.34 0.87 4.81
CA ALA A 35 -7.11 -0.18 3.82
C ALA A 35 -6.57 0.36 2.49
N ILE A 36 -6.86 1.63 2.18
CA ILE A 36 -6.33 2.31 1.00
C ILE A 36 -6.00 3.77 1.32
N TYR A 37 -4.93 4.27 0.67
CA TYR A 37 -4.68 5.70 0.53
C TYR A 37 -4.91 6.11 -0.91
N VAL A 38 -5.52 7.26 -1.10
CA VAL A 38 -5.85 7.79 -2.44
C VAL A 38 -5.32 9.21 -2.55
N LYS A 39 -4.56 9.47 -3.61
CA LYS A 39 -4.18 10.83 -3.96
C LYS A 39 -4.92 11.27 -5.22
N TYR A 40 -5.45 12.47 -5.17
CA TYR A 40 -6.16 13.04 -6.29
C TYR A 40 -5.79 14.50 -6.51
N ILE A 41 -6.07 15.00 -7.70
CA ILE A 41 -5.98 16.43 -8.00
C ILE A 41 -7.39 17.00 -7.98
N ASP A 42 -7.59 18.03 -7.18
CA ASP A 42 -8.80 18.83 -7.18
C ASP A 42 -8.97 19.54 -8.53
N GLY A 43 -10.13 19.32 -9.17
CA GLY A 43 -10.38 19.83 -10.51
C GLY A 43 -10.59 21.34 -10.60
N GLU A 44 -10.90 22.00 -9.48
CA GLU A 44 -11.13 23.45 -9.42
C GLU A 44 -9.83 24.20 -9.11
N ASN A 45 -9.10 23.72 -8.10
CA ASN A 45 -7.93 24.43 -7.57
C ASN A 45 -6.61 23.85 -8.08
N HIS A 46 -6.63 22.70 -8.75
CA HIS A 46 -5.46 21.96 -9.19
C HIS A 46 -4.47 21.62 -8.07
N VAL A 47 -4.99 21.41 -6.85
CA VAL A 47 -4.22 21.06 -5.67
C VAL A 47 -4.23 19.55 -5.47
N GLU A 48 -3.07 18.99 -5.15
CA GLU A 48 -2.95 17.61 -4.72
C GLU A 48 -3.52 17.43 -3.32
N THR A 49 -4.35 16.41 -3.15
CA THR A 49 -5.01 16.10 -1.89
C THR A 49 -4.92 14.61 -1.61
N ASP A 50 -4.63 14.28 -0.35
CA ASP A 50 -4.59 12.94 0.17
C ASP A 50 -5.86 12.64 0.95
N ILE A 51 -6.43 11.46 0.75
CA ILE A 51 -7.55 10.90 1.52
C ILE A 51 -7.28 9.44 1.86
N ASP A 52 -7.86 8.98 2.94
CA ASP A 52 -7.74 7.60 3.39
C ASP A 52 -9.09 6.94 3.66
N SER A 53 -9.10 5.61 3.68
CA SER A 53 -10.35 4.86 3.81
C SER A 53 -10.92 4.81 5.23
N ASN A 54 -10.18 5.22 6.24
CA ASN A 54 -10.66 5.18 7.63
C ASN A 54 -11.31 6.51 8.05
N SER A 55 -10.65 7.64 7.75
CA SER A 55 -11.12 8.95 8.21
C SER A 55 -11.94 9.71 7.19
N ASP A 56 -11.71 9.50 5.90
CA ASP A 56 -12.32 10.29 4.83
C ASP A 56 -13.45 9.57 4.09
N ALA A 57 -13.54 8.24 4.17
CA ALA A 57 -14.62 7.51 3.52
C ALA A 57 -15.93 7.73 4.28
N ASP A 58 -16.94 8.27 3.61
CA ASP A 58 -18.26 8.50 4.17
C ASP A 58 -19.02 7.19 4.40
N TYR A 59 -18.86 6.23 3.50
CA TYR A 59 -19.37 4.86 3.65
C TYR A 59 -18.66 3.87 2.73
N VAL A 60 -18.83 2.57 3.02
CA VAL A 60 -18.28 1.46 2.23
C VAL A 60 -19.40 0.53 1.81
N MET A 61 -19.52 0.31 0.50
CA MET A 61 -20.46 -0.65 -0.05
C MET A 61 -19.79 -1.98 -0.25
N THR A 62 -20.41 -3.05 0.24
CA THR A 62 -19.92 -4.42 0.08
C THR A 62 -20.72 -5.16 -0.99
N GLN A 63 -20.03 -5.79 -1.94
CA GLN A 63 -20.60 -6.68 -2.93
C GLN A 63 -19.92 -8.05 -2.84
N LYS A 64 -20.71 -9.12 -2.80
CA LYS A 64 -20.20 -10.49 -2.85
C LYS A 64 -19.71 -10.80 -4.27
N LEU A 65 -18.52 -11.38 -4.38
CA LEU A 65 -17.96 -11.96 -5.60
C LEU A 65 -18.00 -13.50 -5.49
N GLU A 66 -17.64 -14.19 -6.56
CA GLU A 66 -17.62 -15.66 -6.57
C GLU A 66 -16.64 -16.23 -5.53
N THR A 67 -15.42 -15.70 -5.49
CA THR A 67 -14.35 -16.13 -4.58
C THR A 67 -13.92 -15.06 -3.57
N GLY A 68 -14.78 -14.06 -3.30
CA GLY A 68 -14.38 -12.98 -2.40
C GLY A 68 -15.42 -11.88 -2.26
N ILE A 69 -14.94 -10.67 -2.02
CA ILE A 69 -15.77 -9.48 -1.86
C ILE A 69 -15.18 -8.30 -2.63
N ARG A 70 -16.06 -7.40 -3.07
CA ARG A 70 -15.68 -6.05 -3.50
C ARG A 70 -16.11 -5.07 -2.42
N LEU A 71 -15.20 -4.22 -2.01
CA LEU A 71 -15.47 -3.06 -1.18
C LEU A 71 -15.33 -1.82 -2.04
N THR A 72 -16.38 -1.01 -2.13
CA THR A 72 -16.32 0.30 -2.80
C THR A 72 -16.33 1.38 -1.74
N TYR A 73 -15.24 2.10 -1.62
CA TYR A 73 -15.07 3.22 -0.70
C TYR A 73 -15.59 4.49 -1.36
N TYR A 74 -16.51 5.18 -0.70
CA TYR A 74 -17.13 6.42 -1.19
C TYR A 74 -16.62 7.61 -0.38
N PHE A 75 -16.08 8.59 -1.09
CA PHE A 75 -15.53 9.84 -0.57
C PHE A 75 -16.40 10.98 -1.14
N ASP A 76 -17.52 11.25 -0.50
CA ASP A 76 -18.55 12.18 -1.03
C ASP A 76 -18.00 13.61 -1.15
N ARG A 77 -17.17 14.05 -0.20
CA ARG A 77 -16.50 15.36 -0.25
C ARG A 77 -15.56 15.50 -1.43
N ALA A 78 -14.83 14.46 -1.76
CA ALA A 78 -13.95 14.38 -2.92
C ALA A 78 -14.68 14.02 -4.21
N LYS A 79 -15.96 13.60 -4.13
CA LYS A 79 -16.75 13.08 -5.25
C LYS A 79 -16.01 11.93 -5.98
N ILE A 80 -15.39 11.04 -5.20
CA ILE A 80 -14.61 9.91 -5.67
C ILE A 80 -15.20 8.63 -5.07
N SER A 81 -15.19 7.54 -5.85
CA SER A 81 -15.42 6.20 -5.32
C SER A 81 -14.39 5.22 -5.88
N VAL A 82 -13.84 4.36 -5.01
CA VAL A 82 -12.78 3.43 -5.36
C VAL A 82 -13.21 2.00 -5.06
N PRO A 83 -13.44 1.17 -6.09
CA PRO A 83 -13.76 -0.24 -5.92
C PRO A 83 -12.49 -1.08 -5.78
N VAL A 84 -12.41 -1.84 -4.69
CA VAL A 84 -11.31 -2.77 -4.40
C VAL A 84 -11.87 -4.18 -4.25
N ASN A 85 -11.30 -5.13 -4.97
CA ASN A 85 -11.66 -6.54 -4.90
C ASN A 85 -10.67 -7.27 -4.00
N TYR A 86 -11.20 -8.07 -3.11
CA TYR A 86 -10.48 -9.02 -2.27
C TYR A 86 -10.95 -10.42 -2.64
N ARG A 87 -10.05 -11.28 -3.13
CA ARG A 87 -10.38 -12.62 -3.58
C ARG A 87 -9.50 -13.64 -2.91
N LEU A 88 -10.09 -14.79 -2.61
CA LEU A 88 -9.35 -15.98 -2.22
C LEU A 88 -8.84 -16.67 -3.48
N GLU A 89 -7.57 -16.92 -3.52
CA GLU A 89 -6.86 -17.67 -4.56
C GLU A 89 -6.44 -19.03 -3.98
N GLU A 90 -5.91 -19.91 -4.81
CA GLU A 90 -5.45 -21.24 -4.36
C GLU A 90 -4.32 -21.11 -3.32
N ASP A 91 -3.40 -20.22 -3.57
CA ASP A 91 -2.18 -20.04 -2.75
C ASP A 91 -2.19 -18.75 -1.89
N GLY A 92 -3.35 -18.14 -1.67
CA GLY A 92 -3.40 -16.93 -0.85
C GLY A 92 -4.58 -16.00 -1.11
N VAL A 93 -4.32 -14.71 -1.11
CA VAL A 93 -5.32 -13.65 -1.30
C VAL A 93 -4.84 -12.68 -2.37
N SER A 94 -5.70 -12.32 -3.31
CA SER A 94 -5.44 -11.21 -4.22
C SER A 94 -6.24 -9.97 -3.83
N VAL A 95 -5.60 -8.80 -3.96
CA VAL A 95 -6.21 -7.49 -3.72
C VAL A 95 -5.99 -6.63 -4.96
N SER A 96 -7.08 -6.15 -5.56
CA SER A 96 -7.00 -5.36 -6.78
C SER A 96 -7.91 -4.15 -6.79
N VAL A 97 -7.43 -3.06 -7.35
CA VAL A 97 -8.25 -1.89 -7.68
C VAL A 97 -8.87 -2.09 -9.07
N ASP A 98 -10.18 -1.94 -9.14
CA ASP A 98 -10.92 -1.91 -10.41
C ASP A 98 -10.88 -0.49 -11.00
N VAL A 99 -9.76 -0.16 -11.66
CA VAL A 99 -9.47 1.20 -12.13
C VAL A 99 -10.51 1.70 -13.13
N ALA A 100 -11.06 0.80 -13.96
CA ALA A 100 -12.08 1.17 -14.95
C ALA A 100 -13.39 1.67 -14.31
N ASN A 101 -13.65 1.26 -13.07
CA ASN A 101 -14.88 1.58 -12.34
C ASN A 101 -14.64 2.58 -11.18
N ILE A 102 -13.49 3.27 -11.14
CA ILE A 102 -13.31 4.40 -10.24
C ILE A 102 -14.29 5.52 -10.63
N GLY A 103 -15.14 5.90 -9.69
CA GLY A 103 -16.05 7.03 -9.87
C GLY A 103 -15.32 8.35 -9.63
N GLU A 104 -15.44 9.29 -10.57
CA GLU A 104 -14.81 10.61 -10.51
C GLU A 104 -15.78 11.68 -11.03
N ALA A 105 -16.01 12.72 -10.25
CA ALA A 105 -16.87 13.83 -10.64
C ALA A 105 -16.14 15.17 -10.39
N GLY A 106 -15.31 15.55 -11.36
CA GLY A 106 -14.52 16.80 -11.31
C GLY A 106 -13.08 16.59 -10.82
N ASN A 107 -12.87 15.82 -9.78
CA ASN A 107 -11.55 15.46 -9.26
C ASN A 107 -10.95 14.26 -10.00
N LYS A 108 -9.63 14.13 -9.97
CA LYS A 108 -8.91 13.08 -10.71
C LYS A 108 -7.96 12.30 -9.82
N VAL A 109 -8.28 11.05 -9.54
CA VAL A 109 -7.39 10.13 -8.84
C VAL A 109 -6.17 9.85 -9.69
N TYR A 110 -4.98 9.95 -9.15
CA TYR A 110 -3.75 9.62 -9.86
C TYR A 110 -2.91 8.54 -9.18
N GLN A 111 -3.04 8.37 -7.87
CA GLN A 111 -2.28 7.38 -7.13
C GLN A 111 -3.16 6.67 -6.10
N ILE A 112 -2.97 5.36 -5.95
CA ILE A 112 -3.65 4.54 -4.95
C ILE A 112 -2.65 3.60 -4.29
N SER A 113 -2.59 3.61 -2.96
CA SER A 113 -1.84 2.64 -2.17
C SER A 113 -2.78 1.57 -1.63
N LEU A 114 -2.35 0.32 -1.68
CA LEU A 114 -3.13 -0.82 -1.21
C LEU A 114 -2.56 -1.37 0.09
N LEU A 115 -3.42 -1.57 1.07
CA LEU A 115 -3.15 -2.24 2.33
C LEU A 115 -1.85 -1.80 3.02
N PRO A 116 -1.67 -0.51 3.36
CA PRO A 116 -0.39 0.04 3.82
C PRO A 116 0.19 -0.66 5.06
N PHE A 117 -0.67 -1.20 5.92
CA PHE A 117 -0.29 -1.90 7.15
C PHE A 117 -0.73 -3.37 7.19
N PHE A 118 -1.00 -3.99 6.03
CA PHE A 118 -1.27 -5.42 5.97
C PHE A 118 -0.02 -6.21 6.39
N ALA A 119 -0.22 -7.19 7.26
CA ALA A 119 0.86 -8.00 7.82
C ALA A 119 1.97 -7.18 8.54
N SER A 120 1.65 -5.98 9.00
CA SER A 120 2.59 -5.11 9.70
C SER A 120 3.13 -5.74 10.97
N ALA A 121 4.39 -5.44 11.28
CA ALA A 121 5.05 -5.84 12.51
C ALA A 121 5.08 -4.69 13.52
N GLU A 122 4.87 -5.01 14.80
CA GLU A 122 5.08 -4.06 15.89
C GLU A 122 6.58 -3.75 15.99
N ASN A 123 6.93 -2.48 16.18
CA ASN A 123 8.31 -2.08 16.38
C ASN A 123 8.90 -2.78 17.61
N ASN A 124 10.20 -3.08 17.58
CA ASN A 124 10.92 -3.80 18.61
C ASN A 124 10.56 -5.30 18.73
N THR A 125 10.12 -5.91 17.66
CA THR A 125 9.92 -7.37 17.57
C THR A 125 10.96 -8.01 16.66
N ASP A 126 11.18 -9.33 16.80
CA ASP A 126 12.00 -10.11 15.86
C ASP A 126 11.26 -10.25 14.51
N SER A 127 11.31 -9.17 13.77
CA SER A 127 10.58 -9.03 12.51
C SER A 127 11.40 -8.23 11.51
N TYR A 128 11.09 -8.37 10.24
CA TYR A 128 11.68 -7.57 9.17
C TYR A 128 10.72 -7.39 8.00
N LEU A 129 10.97 -6.34 7.23
CA LEU A 129 10.37 -6.14 5.93
C LEU A 129 11.38 -6.53 4.85
N PHE A 130 10.91 -7.20 3.82
CA PHE A 130 11.68 -7.47 2.62
C PHE A 130 11.33 -6.43 1.54
N VAL A 131 12.34 -5.78 1.02
CA VAL A 131 12.24 -4.82 -0.09
C VAL A 131 13.19 -5.23 -1.23
N PRO A 132 12.79 -5.05 -2.50
CA PRO A 132 13.56 -5.51 -3.65
C PRO A 132 14.67 -4.52 -4.07
N SER A 133 15.36 -3.91 -3.12
CA SER A 133 16.51 -3.03 -3.38
C SER A 133 17.64 -3.87 -4.01
N GLY A 134 17.95 -3.62 -5.29
CA GLY A 134 18.89 -4.44 -6.05
C GLY A 134 18.51 -5.91 -6.05
N SER A 135 19.31 -6.75 -5.42
CA SER A 135 19.08 -8.20 -5.27
C SER A 135 18.13 -8.56 -4.10
N GLY A 136 17.66 -7.58 -3.36
CA GLY A 136 16.83 -7.73 -2.17
C GLY A 136 17.54 -7.28 -0.89
N ALA A 137 16.78 -6.61 -0.02
CA ALA A 137 17.27 -6.14 1.28
C ALA A 137 16.25 -6.41 2.39
N LEU A 138 16.73 -6.53 3.62
CA LEU A 138 15.90 -6.69 4.81
C LEU A 138 15.97 -5.41 5.65
N MET A 139 14.82 -4.89 6.01
CA MET A 139 14.66 -3.78 6.94
C MET A 139 14.21 -4.34 8.29
N TYR A 140 15.15 -4.53 9.22
CA TYR A 140 14.86 -5.07 10.55
C TYR A 140 14.06 -4.07 11.39
N VAL A 141 13.09 -4.56 12.15
CA VAL A 141 12.14 -3.75 12.92
C VAL A 141 12.56 -3.59 14.38
N ASP A 142 13.38 -4.50 14.89
CA ASP A 142 13.85 -4.55 16.27
C ASP A 142 14.96 -3.56 16.62
N ASP A 143 15.48 -2.85 15.62
CA ASP A 143 16.67 -2.02 15.75
C ASP A 143 16.33 -0.61 16.25
N ASN A 144 16.18 -0.49 17.55
CA ASN A 144 16.01 0.81 18.23
C ASN A 144 17.20 1.77 18.05
N THR A 145 18.33 1.29 17.54
CA THR A 145 19.55 2.11 17.44
C THR A 145 19.63 2.88 16.13
N ARG A 146 18.91 2.44 15.09
CA ARG A 146 18.98 3.02 13.75
C ARG A 146 17.88 4.04 13.44
N GLY A 147 16.86 4.17 14.29
CA GLY A 147 15.74 5.08 14.06
C GLY A 147 14.82 4.68 12.90
N ALA A 148 13.94 5.59 12.52
CA ALA A 148 13.03 5.38 11.40
C ALA A 148 13.76 5.27 10.08
N ARG A 149 13.42 4.26 9.28
CA ARG A 149 13.94 4.01 7.94
C ARG A 149 12.79 3.89 6.97
N SER A 150 12.98 4.41 5.77
CA SER A 150 11.99 4.33 4.69
C SER A 150 12.64 3.81 3.42
N TYR A 151 11.84 3.15 2.61
CA TYR A 151 12.14 2.74 1.25
C TYR A 151 10.97 3.15 0.36
N SER A 152 11.23 3.74 -0.78
CA SER A 152 10.20 4.14 -1.74
C SER A 152 10.82 4.19 -3.12
N GLU A 153 10.63 3.14 -3.92
CA GLU A 153 11.22 3.04 -5.25
C GLU A 153 10.20 2.53 -6.26
N PRO A 154 10.18 3.07 -7.49
CA PRO A 154 9.35 2.56 -8.55
C PRO A 154 9.81 1.19 -9.00
N VAL A 155 8.84 0.30 -9.28
CA VAL A 155 9.09 -0.93 -10.01
C VAL A 155 9.44 -0.54 -11.45
N TYR A 156 10.48 -1.09 -12.02
CA TYR A 156 11.02 -0.66 -13.31
C TYR A 156 11.47 0.82 -13.31
N GLY A 157 12.22 1.19 -12.27
CA GLY A 157 12.94 2.45 -12.21
C GLY A 157 14.05 2.52 -13.28
N ASP A 158 14.90 3.52 -13.17
CA ASP A 158 15.96 3.76 -14.15
C ASP A 158 16.85 2.54 -14.36
N ASP A 159 17.10 2.21 -15.62
CA ASP A 159 18.02 1.14 -16.00
C ASP A 159 19.45 1.53 -15.62
N ALA A 160 20.01 0.84 -14.63
CA ALA A 160 21.38 1.03 -14.17
C ALA A 160 22.44 0.79 -15.27
N GLY A 161 22.07 0.13 -16.39
CA GLY A 161 22.92 -0.05 -17.56
C GLY A 161 23.01 1.18 -18.47
N ASN A 162 22.13 2.14 -18.32
CA ASN A 162 21.94 3.23 -19.29
C ASN A 162 22.37 4.61 -18.78
N GLN A 163 22.78 4.75 -17.54
CA GLN A 163 23.16 6.04 -16.98
C GLN A 163 24.36 5.91 -16.04
N ALA A 164 25.30 6.85 -16.19
CA ALA A 164 26.22 7.18 -15.12
C ALA A 164 25.45 7.95 -14.04
N ILE A 165 24.61 7.26 -13.30
CA ILE A 165 23.79 7.88 -12.26
C ILE A 165 24.63 7.89 -10.99
N TYR A 166 24.91 9.08 -10.52
CA TYR A 166 25.36 9.30 -9.15
C TYR A 166 24.14 9.11 -8.24
N HIS A 167 23.93 7.89 -7.75
CA HIS A 167 23.01 7.65 -6.67
C HIS A 167 23.72 7.93 -5.35
N ASP A 168 23.38 9.05 -4.76
CA ASP A 168 23.73 9.38 -3.37
C ASP A 168 22.76 8.71 -2.38
N THR A 169 22.03 7.69 -2.82
CA THR A 169 21.00 7.01 -2.04
C THR A 169 21.46 5.61 -1.67
N GLU A 170 21.19 5.22 -0.43
CA GLU A 170 21.48 3.87 0.09
C GLU A 170 20.58 2.78 -0.52
N SER A 171 19.56 3.17 -1.32
CA SER A 171 18.65 2.26 -1.99
C SER A 171 18.98 2.07 -3.46
N GLU A 172 18.87 0.85 -3.94
CA GLU A 172 18.97 0.52 -5.36
C GLU A 172 17.59 0.35 -5.98
N THR A 173 17.52 0.47 -7.31
CA THR A 173 16.26 0.31 -8.06
C THR A 173 15.66 -1.07 -7.85
N VAL A 174 14.32 -1.10 -7.85
CA VAL A 174 13.55 -2.35 -7.78
C VAL A 174 13.84 -3.22 -9.00
N ARG A 175 14.16 -4.49 -8.78
CA ARG A 175 14.41 -5.45 -9.86
C ARG A 175 13.32 -6.50 -10.00
N MET A 176 12.51 -6.67 -8.98
CA MET A 176 11.41 -7.62 -8.98
C MET A 176 10.17 -6.98 -8.36
N PRO A 177 8.98 -7.20 -8.92
CA PRO A 177 7.73 -6.63 -8.41
C PRO A 177 7.24 -7.40 -7.16
N VAL A 178 8.10 -7.56 -6.16
CA VAL A 178 7.83 -8.34 -4.95
C VAL A 178 8.26 -7.57 -3.70
N PHE A 179 7.57 -7.81 -2.59
CA PHE A 179 7.90 -7.30 -1.27
C PHE A 179 7.39 -8.27 -0.21
N GLY A 180 7.75 -8.11 1.04
CA GLY A 180 7.27 -9.04 2.05
C GLY A 180 7.47 -8.54 3.47
N ALA A 181 6.86 -9.25 4.40
CA ALA A 181 6.99 -9.01 5.83
C ALA A 181 7.11 -10.32 6.59
N LYS A 182 8.07 -10.39 7.51
CA LYS A 182 8.13 -11.42 8.57
C LYS A 182 7.65 -10.78 9.87
N ASN A 183 6.72 -11.44 10.51
CA ASN A 183 6.21 -11.06 11.83
C ASN A 183 6.28 -12.26 12.77
N GLY A 184 7.27 -12.29 13.63
CA GLY A 184 7.60 -13.45 14.47
C GLY A 184 7.99 -14.66 13.59
N GLU A 185 7.30 -15.78 13.77
CA GLU A 185 7.56 -17.02 13.01
C GLU A 185 6.87 -17.06 11.64
N ASN A 186 6.01 -16.10 11.34
CA ASN A 186 5.20 -16.11 10.13
C ASN A 186 5.72 -15.07 9.13
N ALA A 187 5.63 -15.38 7.85
CA ALA A 187 6.01 -14.48 6.78
C ALA A 187 4.94 -14.43 5.69
N ILE A 188 4.87 -13.32 5.00
CA ILE A 188 4.02 -13.14 3.83
C ILE A 188 4.80 -12.49 2.71
N LEU A 189 4.54 -12.94 1.48
CA LEU A 189 5.10 -12.36 0.27
C LEU A 189 3.99 -11.70 -0.54
N GLY A 190 4.18 -10.45 -0.94
CA GLY A 190 3.34 -9.73 -1.88
C GLY A 190 3.99 -9.72 -3.25
N ILE A 191 3.24 -10.08 -4.28
CA ILE A 191 3.67 -10.09 -5.69
C ILE A 191 2.75 -9.18 -6.47
N ILE A 192 3.30 -8.15 -7.12
CA ILE A 192 2.54 -7.28 -8.01
C ILE A 192 2.40 -7.99 -9.36
N THR A 193 1.24 -8.57 -9.61
CA THR A 193 0.96 -9.38 -10.81
C THR A 193 0.30 -8.59 -11.93
N SER A 194 -0.15 -7.36 -11.65
CA SER A 194 -0.69 -6.43 -12.65
C SER A 194 -0.45 -4.98 -12.25
N GLY A 195 -0.04 -4.15 -13.21
CA GLY A 195 0.23 -2.73 -13.00
C GLY A 195 1.62 -2.42 -12.44
N ALA A 196 2.53 -3.40 -12.49
CA ALA A 196 3.91 -3.22 -12.01
C ALA A 196 4.65 -2.08 -12.72
N GLU A 197 4.29 -1.79 -13.96
CA GLU A 197 4.85 -0.71 -14.78
C GLU A 197 4.58 0.70 -14.22
N THR A 198 3.61 0.83 -13.32
CA THR A 198 3.26 2.10 -12.68
C THR A 198 3.29 2.01 -11.16
N ALA A 199 3.81 0.90 -10.65
CA ALA A 199 3.87 0.65 -9.21
C ALA A 199 5.15 1.18 -8.58
N GLU A 200 5.01 1.54 -7.32
CA GLU A 200 6.09 1.84 -6.38
C GLU A 200 5.96 0.90 -5.18
N ILE A 201 7.08 0.42 -4.67
CA ILE A 201 7.10 -0.33 -3.42
C ILE A 201 7.56 0.62 -2.32
N ASN A 202 6.74 0.72 -1.28
CA ASN A 202 6.96 1.58 -0.13
C ASN A 202 7.11 0.74 1.13
N ALA A 203 8.10 1.06 1.95
CA ALA A 203 8.27 0.44 3.26
C ALA A 203 8.68 1.48 4.30
N SER A 204 8.21 1.30 5.52
CA SER A 204 8.59 2.09 6.68
C SER A 204 8.86 1.17 7.86
N ALA A 205 10.06 1.24 8.43
CA ALA A 205 10.45 0.44 9.59
C ALA A 205 10.95 1.34 10.72
N GLY A 206 10.55 1.02 11.94
CA GLY A 206 11.03 1.68 13.16
C GLY A 206 10.51 3.11 13.38
N ASP A 207 9.47 3.55 12.68
CA ASP A 207 8.86 4.85 12.96
C ASP A 207 8.11 4.82 14.28
N ALA A 208 8.67 5.52 15.28
CA ALA A 208 8.10 5.56 16.62
C ALA A 208 6.72 6.23 16.69
N ARG A 209 6.35 7.05 15.71
CA ARG A 209 5.04 7.71 15.66
C ARG A 209 3.92 6.71 15.45
N PHE A 210 4.18 5.73 14.57
CA PHE A 210 3.20 4.68 14.26
C PHE A 210 3.30 3.49 15.20
N GLY A 211 4.50 3.18 15.72
CA GLY A 211 4.74 1.99 16.55
C GLY A 211 4.72 0.67 15.77
N TYR A 212 4.49 0.72 14.46
CA TYR A 212 4.39 -0.41 13.54
C TYR A 212 5.19 -0.16 12.28
N SER A 213 5.65 -1.23 11.68
CA SER A 213 6.40 -1.24 10.43
C SER A 213 5.60 -1.96 9.36
N GLY A 214 5.57 -1.42 8.14
CA GLY A 214 4.79 -1.98 7.05
C GLY A 214 5.45 -1.82 5.70
N VAL A 215 5.07 -2.66 4.75
CA VAL A 215 5.49 -2.62 3.35
C VAL A 215 4.28 -2.82 2.45
N TYR A 216 4.18 -2.02 1.39
CA TYR A 216 3.00 -2.01 0.52
C TYR A 216 3.30 -1.51 -0.88
N ALA A 217 2.39 -1.79 -1.79
CA ALA A 217 2.42 -1.27 -3.16
C ALA A 217 1.56 -0.03 -3.31
N THR A 218 2.09 0.94 -4.03
CA THR A 218 1.39 2.14 -4.50
C THR A 218 1.37 2.14 -6.02
N PHE A 219 0.25 2.50 -6.62
CA PHE A 219 0.05 2.49 -8.06
C PHE A 219 -0.27 3.88 -8.58
N ASN A 220 0.54 4.36 -9.52
CA ASN A 220 0.24 5.55 -10.29
C ASN A 220 -0.69 5.16 -11.44
N ILE A 221 -1.97 5.48 -11.34
CA ILE A 221 -2.97 5.14 -12.36
C ILE A 221 -3.06 6.17 -13.48
N ARG A 222 -2.43 7.33 -13.30
CA ARG A 222 -2.27 8.42 -14.29
C ARG A 222 -0.90 9.03 -14.18
N GLY A 223 -0.40 9.53 -15.32
CA GLY A 223 0.78 10.39 -15.33
C GLY A 223 0.47 11.74 -14.65
N LYS A 224 1.33 12.15 -13.75
CA LYS A 224 1.33 13.47 -13.14
C LYS A 224 2.26 14.37 -13.94
N SER A 225 1.74 15.14 -14.91
CA SER A 225 2.46 16.32 -15.38
C SER A 225 2.01 17.49 -14.50
N ALA A 226 2.96 18.24 -13.96
CA ALA A 226 2.73 19.34 -13.02
C ALA A 226 1.43 20.11 -13.33
N PHE A 227 0.44 20.01 -12.45
CA PHE A 227 -0.86 20.70 -12.51
C PHE A 227 -1.80 20.38 -13.68
N ASN A 228 -1.47 19.47 -14.58
CA ASN A 228 -2.33 19.07 -15.69
C ASN A 228 -2.35 17.55 -15.81
N ILE A 229 -3.31 16.92 -15.18
CA ILE A 229 -3.62 15.51 -15.47
C ILE A 229 -4.30 15.46 -16.83
N LYS A 230 -3.51 15.13 -17.85
CA LYS A 230 -4.03 14.88 -19.19
C LYS A 230 -4.22 13.39 -19.40
N GLY A 231 -5.37 13.03 -19.92
CA GLY A 231 -5.68 11.68 -20.34
C GLY A 231 -6.57 10.90 -19.36
N ASN A 232 -6.98 9.75 -19.83
CA ASN A 232 -7.76 8.80 -19.03
C ASN A 232 -6.82 7.94 -18.19
N ALA A 233 -7.31 7.45 -17.04
CA ALA A 233 -6.62 6.42 -16.30
C ALA A 233 -6.41 5.19 -17.19
N ASN A 234 -5.26 4.57 -17.08
CA ASN A 234 -5.06 3.25 -17.64
C ASN A 234 -6.05 2.29 -16.96
N SER A 235 -6.97 1.71 -17.74
CA SER A 235 -8.09 0.91 -17.23
C SER A 235 -7.67 -0.49 -16.75
N ASN A 236 -6.41 -0.88 -16.91
CA ASN A 236 -5.94 -2.15 -16.39
C ASN A 236 -6.02 -2.18 -14.85
N ASN A 237 -6.48 -3.30 -14.31
CA ASN A 237 -6.51 -3.48 -12.86
C ASN A 237 -5.09 -3.42 -12.27
N ARG A 238 -5.01 -2.97 -11.04
CA ARG A 238 -3.80 -2.99 -10.21
C ARG A 238 -3.99 -4.11 -9.19
N LEU A 239 -3.11 -5.10 -9.23
CA LEU A 239 -3.28 -6.35 -8.49
C LEU A 239 -2.03 -6.73 -7.72
N VAL A 240 -2.18 -6.98 -6.43
CA VAL A 240 -1.18 -7.63 -5.59
C VAL A 240 -1.73 -8.98 -5.14
N GLN A 241 -0.96 -10.03 -5.31
CA GLN A 241 -1.21 -11.36 -4.76
C GLN A 241 -0.33 -11.57 -3.54
N TYR A 242 -0.94 -11.98 -2.45
CA TYR A 242 -0.27 -12.28 -1.20
C TYR A 242 -0.31 -13.79 -0.95
N SER A 243 0.86 -14.36 -0.67
CA SER A 243 1.04 -15.77 -0.27
C SER A 243 1.86 -15.86 1.01
N GLU A 244 1.60 -16.90 1.77
CA GLU A 244 2.30 -17.24 3.02
C GLU A 244 3.39 -18.28 2.77
#